data_828b4479f5d6ebd10a79939d51b4d197
#
_entry.id   828b4479f5d6ebd10a79939d51b4d197
#
_cell.length_a   1.000
_cell.length_b   1.000
_cell.length_c   1.000
_cell.angle_alpha   90.00
_cell.angle_beta   90.00
_cell.angle_gamma   90.00
#
_symmetry.space_group_name_H-M   'P 1'
#
loop_
_entity.id
_entity.type
_entity.pdbx_description
1 polymer ?
#
loop_
_entity_poly.entity_id
_entity_poly.type
_entity_poly.pdbx_seq_one_letter_code
_entity_poly.pdbx_strand_id
1 'polypeptide(L)'
;MSSSKNLEQKNTSFLTKSNSAFIENMYIRYIEKDPNLPLSWKDYFDTLNDDIKSVVKELEGPTWQPHKKRIKYESTKSTTKVTNNEDLETAKSESIKAIALIRAYRIRGHLIANLDPLNLMERKYLYELHPEDHGFKKEDYDKKIFLGSYLDTGYSSVNEILSKLRKIYCSTIGAEYMHITDPIEKVWFRDRMEKRENQLNFTENGKKAILNKIVQAEGFEKFLARKYVGTKRFGLDGGEALIPALEQIIKRGGQLGVKEVKIGMPHRGRLNVLANVLQKSYKRIFNEFAGEENYAKAEDSAGDVKYHLGASSDREFDGNSVHVSLTDNPSHLEAVNPVVLGQTRAKQFFHEDTTREKVIPILIHGDAAFAGQGVVAECFAMSGLKGHLSLIHI
;
A
#
# COMPACT_ATOMS: atom_id res chain seq x y z
N MET A 1 2.65 28.52 -51.23
CA MET A 1 2.42 27.71 -50.00
C MET A 1 3.56 27.75 -48.96
N SER A 2 4.63 28.52 -49.19
CA SER A 2 5.78 28.60 -48.24
C SER A 2 5.67 29.76 -47.23
N SER A 3 4.82 30.74 -47.47
CA SER A 3 4.76 31.97 -46.66
C SER A 3 3.91 31.83 -45.38
N SER A 4 2.84 31.03 -45.38
CA SER A 4 1.99 30.86 -44.21
C SER A 4 2.64 30.00 -43.10
N LYS A 5 3.38 28.95 -43.47
CA LYS A 5 4.11 28.11 -42.51
C LYS A 5 5.24 28.86 -41.78
N ASN A 6 5.88 29.83 -42.49
CA ASN A 6 6.93 30.66 -41.88
C ASN A 6 6.35 31.69 -40.89
N LEU A 7 5.14 32.16 -41.09
CA LEU A 7 4.46 33.05 -40.15
C LEU A 7 3.99 32.30 -38.88
N GLU A 8 3.45 31.10 -39.03
CA GLU A 8 3.08 30.22 -37.92
C GLU A 8 4.31 29.86 -37.04
N GLN A 9 5.44 29.48 -37.69
CA GLN A 9 6.68 29.18 -36.97
C GLN A 9 7.27 30.41 -36.27
N LYS A 10 7.13 31.62 -36.80
CA LYS A 10 7.53 32.84 -36.11
C LYS A 10 6.66 33.17 -34.95
N ASN A 11 5.35 32.95 -35.03
CA ASN A 11 4.40 33.23 -33.98
C ASN A 11 4.44 32.20 -32.83
N THR A 12 5.01 31.01 -33.03
CA THR A 12 5.16 29.98 -32.02
C THR A 12 6.59 29.74 -31.56
N SER A 13 7.57 30.52 -32.08
CA SER A 13 8.99 30.35 -31.78
C SER A 13 9.36 30.56 -30.29
N PHE A 14 8.52 31.28 -29.53
CA PHE A 14 8.69 31.46 -28.09
C PHE A 14 8.15 30.29 -27.23
N LEU A 15 7.40 29.37 -27.83
CA LEU A 15 6.89 28.16 -27.16
C LEU A 15 7.99 27.09 -27.10
N THR A 16 9.13 27.40 -26.51
CA THR A 16 10.22 26.45 -26.32
C THR A 16 10.14 25.81 -24.92
N LYS A 17 10.67 24.60 -24.76
CA LYS A 17 10.70 23.89 -23.48
C LYS A 17 11.27 24.73 -22.32
N SER A 18 12.22 25.64 -22.63
CA SER A 18 12.83 26.54 -21.64
C SER A 18 11.87 27.59 -21.07
N ASN A 19 10.81 27.93 -21.83
CA ASN A 19 9.85 28.96 -21.45
C ASN A 19 8.49 28.40 -21.00
N SER A 20 8.33 27.09 -20.97
CA SER A 20 7.03 26.45 -20.66
C SER A 20 6.46 26.90 -19.33
N ALA A 21 7.25 26.93 -18.26
CA ALA A 21 6.80 27.34 -16.93
C ALA A 21 6.37 28.82 -16.88
N PHE A 22 7.02 29.68 -17.65
CA PHE A 22 6.64 31.09 -17.76
C PHE A 22 5.32 31.26 -18.50
N ILE A 23 5.16 30.55 -19.63
CA ILE A 23 3.95 30.58 -20.45
C ILE A 23 2.77 30.02 -19.66
N GLU A 24 2.95 28.93 -18.94
CA GLU A 24 1.96 28.33 -18.07
C GLU A 24 1.51 29.31 -16.97
N ASN A 25 2.43 30.03 -16.35
CA ASN A 25 2.10 31.05 -15.37
C ASN A 25 1.30 32.22 -16.00
N MET A 26 1.65 32.67 -17.22
CA MET A 26 0.89 33.71 -17.94
C MET A 26 -0.51 33.20 -18.28
N TYR A 27 -0.66 31.92 -18.65
CA TYR A 27 -1.95 31.33 -18.97
C TYR A 27 -2.84 31.17 -17.72
N ILE A 28 -2.27 30.80 -16.59
CA ILE A 28 -3.00 30.79 -15.29
C ILE A 28 -3.53 32.18 -14.96
N ARG A 29 -2.69 33.23 -15.09
CA ARG A 29 -3.10 34.62 -14.87
C ARG A 29 -4.19 35.10 -15.84
N TYR A 30 -4.19 34.58 -17.09
CA TYR A 30 -5.25 34.82 -18.07
C TYR A 30 -6.59 34.21 -17.62
N ILE A 31 -6.58 32.94 -17.17
CA ILE A 31 -7.75 32.24 -16.66
C ILE A 31 -8.32 32.93 -15.41
N GLU A 32 -7.46 33.40 -14.51
CA GLU A 32 -7.81 34.13 -13.28
C GLU A 32 -8.27 35.56 -13.54
N LYS A 33 -8.23 36.02 -14.82
CA LYS A 33 -8.58 37.37 -15.24
C LYS A 33 -7.77 38.45 -14.51
N ASP A 34 -6.47 38.21 -14.31
CA ASP A 34 -5.57 39.17 -13.66
C ASP A 34 -5.54 40.50 -14.46
N PRO A 35 -5.93 41.63 -13.83
CA PRO A 35 -5.94 42.95 -14.51
C PRO A 35 -4.54 43.40 -14.94
N ASN A 36 -3.48 42.88 -14.38
CA ASN A 36 -2.10 43.22 -14.70
C ASN A 36 -1.49 42.33 -15.77
N LEU A 37 -2.27 41.46 -16.41
CA LEU A 37 -1.78 40.65 -17.54
C LEU A 37 -1.55 41.55 -18.76
N PRO A 38 -0.35 41.54 -19.39
CA PRO A 38 -0.08 42.31 -20.60
C PRO A 38 -1.07 41.99 -21.73
N LEU A 39 -1.57 43.04 -22.43
CA LEU A 39 -2.57 42.89 -23.48
C LEU A 39 -2.14 41.88 -24.58
N SER A 40 -0.84 41.88 -24.93
CA SER A 40 -0.28 40.98 -25.92
C SER A 40 -0.44 39.48 -25.57
N TRP A 41 -0.41 39.16 -24.27
CA TRP A 41 -0.67 37.78 -23.81
C TRP A 41 -2.14 37.46 -23.81
N LYS A 42 -2.98 38.42 -23.45
CA LYS A 42 -4.42 38.27 -23.50
C LYS A 42 -4.89 38.00 -24.92
N ASP A 43 -4.48 38.85 -25.88
CA ASP A 43 -4.81 38.69 -27.29
C ASP A 43 -4.32 37.35 -27.86
N TYR A 44 -3.14 36.90 -27.45
CA TYR A 44 -2.60 35.61 -27.83
C TYR A 44 -3.46 34.44 -27.33
N PHE A 45 -3.81 34.43 -26.05
CA PHE A 45 -4.61 33.35 -25.45
C PHE A 45 -6.07 33.37 -25.97
N ASP A 46 -6.62 34.53 -26.28
CA ASP A 46 -7.95 34.66 -26.91
C ASP A 46 -8.00 34.00 -28.31
N THR A 47 -6.84 33.88 -28.99
CA THR A 47 -6.75 33.19 -30.31
C THR A 47 -6.74 31.66 -30.21
N LEU A 48 -6.47 31.07 -29.05
CA LEU A 48 -6.33 29.63 -28.88
C LEU A 48 -7.67 28.87 -28.88
N ASN A 49 -8.79 29.59 -28.69
CA ASN A 49 -10.16 29.00 -28.62
C ASN A 49 -10.27 27.80 -27.67
N ASP A 50 -9.49 27.79 -26.59
CA ASP A 50 -9.50 26.72 -25.62
C ASP A 50 -10.85 26.67 -24.87
N ASP A 51 -11.35 25.45 -24.61
CA ASP A 51 -12.45 25.29 -23.67
C ASP A 51 -11.93 25.53 -22.24
N ILE A 52 -12.07 26.76 -21.78
CA ILE A 52 -11.60 27.24 -20.46
C ILE A 52 -12.11 26.32 -19.33
N LYS A 53 -13.29 25.71 -19.46
CA LYS A 53 -13.82 24.78 -18.46
C LYS A 53 -12.99 23.48 -18.39
N SER A 54 -12.57 22.98 -19.53
CA SER A 54 -11.70 21.80 -19.61
C SER A 54 -10.30 22.09 -19.05
N VAL A 55 -9.75 23.26 -19.38
CA VAL A 55 -8.43 23.69 -18.91
C VAL A 55 -8.43 23.96 -17.39
N VAL A 56 -9.46 24.64 -16.87
CA VAL A 56 -9.62 24.83 -15.41
C VAL A 56 -9.70 23.48 -14.68
N LYS A 57 -10.42 22.53 -15.27
CA LYS A 57 -10.54 21.16 -14.72
C LYS A 57 -9.22 20.39 -14.74
N GLU A 58 -8.35 20.67 -15.72
CA GLU A 58 -6.98 20.12 -15.75
C GLU A 58 -6.05 20.80 -14.74
N LEU A 59 -6.17 22.11 -14.55
CA LEU A 59 -5.41 22.88 -13.57
C LEU A 59 -5.82 22.57 -12.12
N GLU A 60 -7.06 22.17 -11.88
CA GLU A 60 -7.53 21.66 -10.58
C GLU A 60 -6.82 20.33 -10.20
N GLY A 61 -6.07 19.79 -11.14
CA GLY A 61 -5.33 18.56 -10.98
C GLY A 61 -6.18 17.32 -11.20
N PRO A 62 -5.56 16.14 -11.10
CA PRO A 62 -6.26 14.89 -11.35
C PRO A 62 -7.34 14.68 -10.30
N THR A 63 -8.46 14.07 -10.70
CA THR A 63 -9.65 13.79 -9.87
C THR A 63 -9.37 12.98 -8.58
N TRP A 64 -8.16 12.46 -8.45
CA TRP A 64 -7.67 11.76 -7.25
C TRP A 64 -6.86 12.66 -6.30
N GLN A 65 -6.60 13.92 -6.67
CA GLN A 65 -5.93 14.85 -5.76
C GLN A 65 -6.87 15.17 -4.58
N PRO A 66 -6.42 15.02 -3.33
CA PRO A 66 -7.27 15.34 -2.18
C PRO A 66 -7.68 16.81 -2.24
N HIS A 67 -8.97 17.08 -2.19
CA HIS A 67 -9.46 18.44 -2.07
C HIS A 67 -8.86 19.07 -0.80
N LYS A 68 -8.09 20.15 -0.96
CA LYS A 68 -7.51 20.90 0.14
C LYS A 68 -8.63 21.52 0.99
N LYS A 69 -9.17 20.78 1.94
CA LYS A 69 -9.89 21.38 3.06
C LYS A 69 -8.84 22.13 3.86
N ARG A 70 -8.82 23.47 3.77
CA ARG A 70 -8.07 24.29 4.69
C ARG A 70 -8.59 24.02 6.09
N ILE A 71 -7.83 23.24 6.86
CA ILE A 71 -8.04 23.10 8.30
C ILE A 71 -7.67 24.48 8.87
N LYS A 72 -8.68 25.28 9.26
CA LYS A 72 -8.45 26.47 10.08
C LYS A 72 -7.98 25.97 11.44
N TYR A 73 -6.69 26.13 11.71
CA TYR A 73 -6.19 26.04 13.07
C TYR A 73 -6.73 27.24 13.84
N GLU A 74 -7.75 27.05 14.65
CA GLU A 74 -8.09 28.01 15.69
C GLU A 74 -6.99 27.95 16.75
N SER A 75 -6.18 28.98 16.80
CA SER A 75 -5.22 29.17 17.88
C SER A 75 -6.00 29.51 19.15
N THR A 76 -6.27 28.53 19.98
CA THR A 76 -6.70 28.78 21.36
C THR A 76 -5.54 29.47 22.08
N LYS A 77 -5.66 30.76 22.28
CA LYS A 77 -4.78 31.52 23.17
C LYS A 77 -5.03 31.02 24.60
N SER A 78 -4.27 30.06 25.04
CA SER A 78 -4.14 29.75 26.45
C SER A 78 -3.21 30.76 27.10
N THR A 79 -3.79 31.70 27.83
CA THR A 79 -3.04 32.61 28.71
C THR A 79 -2.64 31.87 29.97
N THR A 80 -1.50 31.17 29.94
CA THR A 80 -0.86 30.66 31.14
C THR A 80 0.25 31.64 31.54
N LYS A 81 0.23 32.09 32.81
CA LYS A 81 1.22 33.00 33.41
C LYS A 81 2.63 32.41 33.23
N VAL A 82 3.51 33.18 32.61
CA VAL A 82 4.93 32.87 32.38
C VAL A 82 5.65 32.93 33.70
N THR A 83 6.08 31.83 34.23
CA THR A 83 7.09 31.68 35.29
C THR A 83 8.39 31.27 34.59
N ASN A 84 9.42 32.11 34.73
CA ASN A 84 10.81 31.96 34.28
C ASN A 84 11.04 31.54 32.80
N ASN A 85 11.70 32.45 32.04
CA ASN A 85 12.04 32.21 30.63
C ASN A 85 12.97 30.97 30.43
N GLU A 86 13.84 30.63 31.36
CA GLU A 86 14.78 29.51 31.28
C GLU A 86 14.06 28.14 31.36
N ASP A 87 13.09 27.99 32.25
CA ASP A 87 12.30 26.77 32.38
C ASP A 87 11.45 26.51 31.15
N LEU A 88 10.93 27.57 30.52
CA LEU A 88 10.15 27.49 29.30
C LEU A 88 10.99 27.06 28.08
N GLU A 89 12.19 27.61 27.93
CA GLU A 89 13.13 27.26 26.86
C GLU A 89 13.63 25.79 27.01
N THR A 90 13.87 25.35 28.24
CA THR A 90 14.24 23.96 28.53
C THR A 90 13.10 23.01 28.18
N ALA A 91 11.86 23.28 28.59
CA ALA A 91 10.71 22.47 28.28
C ALA A 91 10.42 22.41 26.75
N LYS A 92 10.59 23.51 26.02
CA LYS A 92 10.50 23.53 24.57
C LYS A 92 11.59 22.65 23.93
N SER A 93 12.83 22.77 24.39
CA SER A 93 13.95 21.96 23.90
C SER A 93 13.70 20.47 24.11
N GLU A 94 13.24 20.07 25.29
CA GLU A 94 12.92 18.67 25.61
C GLU A 94 11.79 18.14 24.73
N SER A 95 10.74 18.93 24.48
CA SER A 95 9.65 18.59 23.57
C SER A 95 10.14 18.37 22.14
N ILE A 96 11.03 19.23 21.63
CA ILE A 96 11.61 19.11 20.28
C ILE A 96 12.44 17.82 20.18
N LYS A 97 13.28 17.53 21.17
CA LYS A 97 14.08 16.29 21.24
C LYS A 97 13.19 15.04 21.24
N ALA A 98 12.14 15.04 22.03
CA ALA A 98 11.19 13.92 22.11
C ALA A 98 10.44 13.72 20.79
N ILE A 99 10.00 14.80 20.12
CA ILE A 99 9.37 14.71 18.79
C ILE A 99 10.35 14.18 17.74
N ALA A 100 11.62 14.58 17.80
CA ALA A 100 12.65 14.09 16.90
C ALA A 100 12.87 12.58 17.09
N LEU A 101 12.94 12.09 18.33
CA LEU A 101 13.02 10.67 18.67
C LEU A 101 11.80 9.88 18.15
N ILE A 102 10.57 10.38 18.38
CA ILE A 102 9.35 9.77 17.85
C ILE A 102 9.40 9.67 16.32
N ARG A 103 9.85 10.73 15.66
CA ARG A 103 10.00 10.75 14.20
C ARG A 103 11.04 9.75 13.72
N ALA A 104 12.16 9.61 14.41
CA ALA A 104 13.18 8.62 14.08
C ALA A 104 12.63 7.19 14.10
N TYR A 105 11.86 6.83 15.12
CA TYR A 105 11.20 5.53 15.19
C TYR A 105 10.16 5.30 14.09
N ARG A 106 9.39 6.33 13.71
CA ARG A 106 8.46 6.25 12.57
C ARG A 106 9.16 5.97 11.25
N ILE A 107 10.38 6.47 11.08
CA ILE A 107 11.17 6.32 9.84
C ILE A 107 12.01 5.04 9.86
N ARG A 108 12.63 4.70 10.98
CA ARG A 108 13.69 3.67 11.06
C ARG A 108 13.41 2.56 12.07
N GLY A 109 12.32 2.61 12.83
CA GLY A 109 12.01 1.61 13.85
C GLY A 109 11.91 0.19 13.29
N HIS A 110 11.44 0.02 12.04
CA HIS A 110 11.38 -1.26 11.35
C HIS A 110 12.75 -1.93 11.19
N LEU A 111 13.84 -1.17 11.12
CA LEU A 111 15.20 -1.72 10.97
C LEU A 111 15.67 -2.49 12.21
N ILE A 112 15.08 -2.25 13.38
CA ILE A 112 15.35 -3.00 14.60
C ILE A 112 14.17 -3.87 15.06
N ALA A 113 13.14 -3.97 14.23
CA ALA A 113 12.02 -4.85 14.49
C ALA A 113 12.46 -6.33 14.51
N ASN A 114 11.78 -7.14 15.29
CA ASN A 114 12.09 -8.58 15.42
C ASN A 114 11.46 -9.35 14.24
N LEU A 115 12.06 -9.19 13.04
CA LEU A 115 11.60 -9.80 11.80
C LEU A 115 12.39 -11.05 11.42
N ASP A 116 13.44 -11.38 12.19
CA ASP A 116 14.29 -12.55 11.96
C ASP A 116 14.05 -13.62 13.03
N PRO A 117 13.20 -14.63 12.75
CA PRO A 117 12.89 -15.67 13.71
C PRO A 117 14.08 -16.61 14.01
N LEU A 118 15.11 -16.60 13.16
CA LEU A 118 16.30 -17.43 13.31
C LEU A 118 17.47 -16.69 13.99
N ASN A 119 17.33 -15.38 14.25
CA ASN A 119 18.36 -14.52 14.83
C ASN A 119 19.72 -14.58 14.09
N LEU A 120 19.68 -14.65 12.76
CA LEU A 120 20.87 -14.67 11.90
C LEU A 120 21.39 -13.27 11.58
N MET A 121 20.54 -12.24 11.73
CA MET A 121 20.90 -10.86 11.45
C MET A 121 21.68 -10.24 12.60
N GLU A 122 22.89 -9.75 12.30
CA GLU A 122 23.61 -8.87 13.21
C GLU A 122 22.97 -7.49 13.23
N ARG A 123 22.49 -7.06 14.40
CA ARG A 123 21.90 -5.73 14.58
C ARG A 123 23.00 -4.73 14.91
N LYS A 124 23.23 -3.80 13.98
CA LYS A 124 24.14 -2.68 14.20
C LYS A 124 23.48 -1.61 15.08
N TYR A 125 24.31 -0.82 15.77
CA TYR A 125 23.84 0.39 16.42
C TYR A 125 23.22 1.32 15.37
N LEU A 126 21.96 1.68 15.58
CA LEU A 126 21.28 2.62 14.70
C LEU A 126 21.20 3.98 15.38
N TYR A 127 21.98 4.90 14.87
CA TYR A 127 21.94 6.30 15.25
C TYR A 127 20.50 6.85 15.16
N GLU A 128 20.14 7.78 16.00
CA GLU A 128 18.80 8.38 16.12
C GLU A 128 17.71 7.52 16.79
N LEU A 129 17.93 6.23 17.04
CA LEU A 129 16.96 5.40 17.79
C LEU A 129 17.28 5.33 19.30
N HIS A 130 18.31 6.02 19.73
CA HIS A 130 18.70 6.12 21.15
C HIS A 130 18.46 7.54 21.65
N PRO A 131 17.86 7.71 22.86
CA PRO A 131 17.59 9.04 23.40
C PRO A 131 18.83 9.90 23.58
N GLU A 132 19.99 9.26 23.86
CA GLU A 132 21.27 9.92 23.99
C GLU A 132 21.69 10.67 22.73
N ASP A 133 21.37 10.12 21.56
CA ASP A 133 21.64 10.76 20.26
C ASP A 133 20.83 12.04 20.03
N HIS A 134 19.73 12.18 20.75
CA HIS A 134 18.91 13.39 20.80
C HIS A 134 19.27 14.34 21.95
N GLY A 135 20.32 13.99 22.74
CA GLY A 135 20.83 14.79 23.86
C GLY A 135 19.99 14.66 25.13
N PHE A 136 19.30 13.55 25.34
CA PHE A 136 18.76 13.18 26.64
C PHE A 136 19.83 12.49 27.48
N LYS A 137 19.89 12.81 28.76
CA LYS A 137 20.70 12.09 29.74
C LYS A 137 19.84 11.08 30.48
N LYS A 138 20.43 10.01 30.98
CA LYS A 138 19.68 8.96 31.71
C LYS A 138 18.91 9.48 32.92
N GLU A 139 19.43 10.53 33.54
CA GLU A 139 18.78 11.22 34.69
C GLU A 139 17.46 11.90 34.30
N ASP A 140 17.27 12.21 33.02
CA ASP A 140 16.09 12.90 32.50
C ASP A 140 14.98 11.96 32.03
N TYR A 141 15.22 10.64 32.03
CA TYR A 141 14.33 9.66 31.42
C TYR A 141 12.96 9.57 32.07
N ASP A 142 12.83 9.90 33.35
CA ASP A 142 11.56 9.86 34.09
C ASP A 142 10.85 11.22 34.13
N LYS A 143 11.50 12.30 33.65
CA LYS A 143 10.87 13.61 33.55
C LYS A 143 9.71 13.61 32.58
N LYS A 144 8.60 14.25 32.93
CA LYS A 144 7.44 14.40 32.06
C LYS A 144 7.66 15.52 31.05
N ILE A 145 7.60 15.17 29.79
CA ILE A 145 7.80 16.04 28.64
C ILE A 145 6.44 16.28 27.96
N PHE A 146 6.17 17.49 27.57
CA PHE A 146 4.95 17.83 26.84
C PHE A 146 5.08 17.42 25.36
N LEU A 147 4.17 16.56 24.91
CA LEU A 147 4.12 16.03 23.55
C LEU A 147 2.95 16.59 22.72
N GLY A 148 2.05 17.36 23.30
CA GLY A 148 0.83 17.78 22.63
C GLY A 148 -0.02 16.59 22.19
N SER A 149 -0.33 16.49 20.90
CA SER A 149 -1.11 15.41 20.32
C SER A 149 -0.29 14.18 19.87
N TYR A 150 1.03 14.20 20.07
CA TYR A 150 1.87 13.06 19.71
C TYR A 150 1.61 11.89 20.66
N LEU A 151 1.48 10.70 20.09
CA LEU A 151 1.20 9.44 20.80
C LEU A 151 -0.07 9.47 21.68
N ASP A 152 -0.96 10.45 21.50
CA ASP A 152 -2.20 10.66 22.25
C ASP A 152 -2.01 10.69 23.79
N THR A 153 -0.87 11.19 24.27
CA THR A 153 -0.52 11.15 25.71
C THR A 153 -0.50 12.51 26.41
N GLY A 154 -0.41 13.62 25.68
CA GLY A 154 -0.23 14.95 26.22
C GLY A 154 1.14 15.13 26.90
N TYR A 155 1.41 14.40 27.97
CA TYR A 155 2.69 14.35 28.68
C TYR A 155 3.18 12.90 28.82
N SER A 156 4.46 12.65 28.54
CA SER A 156 5.09 11.34 28.73
C SER A 156 6.56 11.49 29.09
N SER A 157 7.11 10.53 29.82
CA SER A 157 8.54 10.44 30.06
C SER A 157 9.25 9.77 28.87
N VAL A 158 10.57 9.92 28.77
CA VAL A 158 11.40 9.25 27.75
C VAL A 158 11.21 7.73 27.82
N ASN A 159 11.17 7.16 29.03
CA ASN A 159 10.94 5.74 29.25
C ASN A 159 9.57 5.27 28.69
N GLU A 160 8.50 6.02 28.94
CA GLU A 160 7.17 5.73 28.41
C GLU A 160 7.12 5.85 26.88
N ILE A 161 7.75 6.89 26.33
CA ILE A 161 7.86 7.10 24.87
C ILE A 161 8.59 5.91 24.23
N LEU A 162 9.75 5.52 24.75
CA LEU A 162 10.53 4.39 24.24
C LEU A 162 9.76 3.07 24.31
N SER A 163 9.13 2.79 25.47
CA SER A 163 8.34 1.59 25.65
C SER A 163 7.23 1.50 24.59
N LYS A 164 6.52 2.61 24.38
CA LYS A 164 5.44 2.69 23.40
C LYS A 164 5.96 2.55 21.98
N LEU A 165 7.02 3.28 21.60
CA LEU A 165 7.60 3.24 20.26
C LEU A 165 8.17 1.85 19.92
N ARG A 166 8.88 1.21 20.85
CA ARG A 166 9.41 -0.13 20.65
C ARG A 166 8.31 -1.17 20.46
N LYS A 167 7.23 -1.07 21.23
CA LYS A 167 6.08 -1.95 21.07
C LYS A 167 5.41 -1.80 19.72
N ILE A 168 5.28 -0.57 19.22
CA ILE A 168 4.61 -0.27 17.94
C ILE A 168 5.50 -0.61 16.75
N TYR A 169 6.75 -0.11 16.74
CA TYR A 169 7.60 -0.09 15.55
C TYR A 169 8.71 -1.14 15.53
N CYS A 170 8.99 -1.79 16.68
CA CYS A 170 10.13 -2.70 16.82
C CYS A 170 9.74 -4.09 17.30
N SER A 171 8.46 -4.44 17.29
CA SER A 171 7.99 -5.79 17.63
C SER A 171 8.19 -6.76 16.45
N THR A 172 7.24 -7.62 16.18
CA THR A 172 7.28 -8.61 15.09
C THR A 172 6.70 -8.10 13.77
N ILE A 173 6.43 -6.80 13.67
CA ILE A 173 5.92 -6.14 12.45
C ILE A 173 6.82 -4.93 12.17
N GLY A 174 7.36 -4.86 10.96
CA GLY A 174 8.01 -3.67 10.43
C GLY A 174 7.01 -2.83 9.64
N ALA A 175 7.01 -1.51 9.84
CA ALA A 175 6.11 -0.59 9.13
C ALA A 175 6.90 0.52 8.46
N GLU A 176 6.76 0.64 7.15
CA GLU A 176 7.39 1.64 6.31
C GLU A 176 6.32 2.46 5.58
N TYR A 177 5.94 3.61 6.11
CA TYR A 177 4.89 4.46 5.53
C TYR A 177 5.27 5.94 5.44
N MET A 178 6.44 6.32 5.98
CA MET A 178 6.85 7.73 6.02
C MET A 178 7.18 8.31 4.64
N HIS A 179 7.39 7.45 3.63
CA HIS A 179 7.59 7.83 2.23
C HIS A 179 6.28 8.26 1.53
N ILE A 180 5.11 7.93 2.08
CA ILE A 180 3.82 8.32 1.51
C ILE A 180 3.76 9.85 1.44
N THR A 181 3.50 10.38 0.24
CA THR A 181 3.48 11.82 -0.02
C THR A 181 2.17 12.47 0.41
N ASP A 182 1.04 11.76 0.28
CA ASP A 182 -0.26 12.25 0.71
C ASP A 182 -0.31 12.34 2.25
N PRO A 183 -0.52 13.54 2.82
CA PRO A 183 -0.54 13.72 4.27
C PRO A 183 -1.75 13.05 4.95
N ILE A 184 -2.89 12.92 4.26
CA ILE A 184 -4.11 12.30 4.82
C ILE A 184 -3.88 10.80 4.95
N GLU A 185 -3.37 10.17 3.90
CA GLU A 185 -3.04 8.75 3.89
C GLU A 185 -1.96 8.43 4.93
N LYS A 186 -0.90 9.22 5.00
CA LYS A 186 0.17 9.10 6.01
C LYS A 186 -0.37 9.17 7.44
N VAL A 187 -1.27 10.13 7.73
CA VAL A 187 -1.92 10.27 9.04
C VAL A 187 -2.80 9.06 9.32
N TRP A 188 -3.52 8.55 8.32
CA TRP A 188 -4.35 7.37 8.47
C TRP A 188 -3.53 6.13 8.89
N PHE A 189 -2.36 5.90 8.25
CA PHE A 189 -1.44 4.82 8.64
C PHE A 189 -0.91 5.02 10.05
N ARG A 190 -0.37 6.21 10.34
CA ARG A 190 0.14 6.55 11.68
C ARG A 190 -0.89 6.27 12.76
N ASP A 191 -2.10 6.78 12.61
CA ASP A 191 -3.15 6.63 13.61
C ASP A 191 -3.56 5.17 13.80
N ARG A 192 -3.54 4.36 12.75
CA ARG A 192 -3.80 2.92 12.85
C ARG A 192 -2.68 2.18 13.58
N MET A 193 -1.43 2.56 13.35
CA MET A 193 -0.30 1.95 14.05
C MET A 193 -0.24 2.39 15.52
N GLU A 194 -0.34 3.68 15.79
CA GLU A 194 -0.10 4.24 17.13
C GLU A 194 -1.27 4.08 18.10
N LYS A 195 -2.52 4.12 17.60
CA LYS A 195 -3.74 3.97 18.42
C LYS A 195 -4.19 2.53 18.62
N ARG A 196 -3.66 1.58 17.83
CA ARG A 196 -4.07 0.17 17.84
C ARG A 196 -3.17 -0.77 18.60
N GLU A 197 -2.14 -0.30 19.26
CA GLU A 197 -1.18 -1.19 19.95
C GLU A 197 -1.83 -2.21 20.91
N ASN A 198 -3.03 -1.90 21.44
CA ASN A 198 -3.77 -2.75 22.38
C ASN A 198 -5.04 -3.38 21.78
N GLN A 199 -5.30 -3.21 20.46
CA GLN A 199 -6.57 -3.62 19.86
C GLN A 199 -6.53 -4.97 19.12
N LEU A 200 -5.36 -5.58 18.97
CA LEU A 200 -5.22 -6.90 18.34
C LEU A 200 -5.44 -8.03 19.35
N ASN A 201 -6.60 -8.03 20.00
CA ASN A 201 -7.01 -9.14 20.83
C ASN A 201 -7.88 -10.09 20.01
N PHE A 202 -7.29 -11.21 19.59
CA PHE A 202 -8.07 -12.29 19.00
C PHE A 202 -8.95 -12.94 20.04
N THR A 203 -10.23 -13.12 19.71
CA THR A 203 -11.13 -13.96 20.52
C THR A 203 -10.67 -15.41 20.50
N GLU A 204 -11.08 -16.21 21.47
CA GLU A 204 -10.75 -17.65 21.48
C GLU A 204 -11.22 -18.36 20.19
N ASN A 205 -12.40 -18.01 19.68
CA ASN A 205 -12.89 -18.54 18.41
C ASN A 205 -12.03 -18.07 17.23
N GLY A 206 -11.56 -16.83 17.25
CA GLY A 206 -10.63 -16.31 16.24
C GLY A 206 -9.30 -17.06 16.22
N LYS A 207 -8.71 -17.31 17.40
CA LYS A 207 -7.48 -18.12 17.53
C LYS A 207 -7.67 -19.55 17.02
N LYS A 208 -8.80 -20.19 17.38
CA LYS A 208 -9.15 -21.53 16.90
C LYS A 208 -9.33 -21.56 15.38
N ALA A 209 -9.97 -20.55 14.80
CA ALA A 209 -10.13 -20.44 13.35
C ALA A 209 -8.78 -20.30 12.62
N ILE A 210 -7.88 -19.46 13.13
CA ILE A 210 -6.52 -19.32 12.60
C ILE A 210 -5.77 -20.65 12.69
N LEU A 211 -5.75 -21.28 13.86
CA LEU A 211 -5.07 -22.56 14.06
C LEU A 211 -5.62 -23.64 13.12
N ASN A 212 -6.94 -23.73 12.97
CA ASN A 212 -7.57 -24.67 12.05
C ASN A 212 -7.08 -24.48 10.60
N LYS A 213 -7.00 -23.23 10.14
CA LYS A 213 -6.51 -22.93 8.79
C LYS A 213 -5.03 -23.26 8.60
N ILE A 214 -4.20 -23.02 9.61
CA ILE A 214 -2.77 -23.39 9.59
C ILE A 214 -2.63 -24.91 9.53
N VAL A 215 -3.39 -25.65 10.37
CA VAL A 215 -3.36 -27.13 10.37
C VAL A 215 -3.88 -27.70 9.05
N GLN A 216 -4.91 -27.10 8.44
CA GLN A 216 -5.38 -27.50 7.10
C GLN A 216 -4.29 -27.30 6.04
N ALA A 217 -3.64 -26.13 6.06
CA ALA A 217 -2.58 -25.80 5.11
C ALA A 217 -1.38 -26.74 5.22
N GLU A 218 -0.86 -26.93 6.41
CA GLU A 218 0.28 -27.82 6.68
C GLU A 218 -0.09 -29.28 6.42
N GLY A 219 -1.25 -29.73 6.88
CA GLY A 219 -1.72 -31.09 6.70
C GLY A 219 -1.88 -31.49 5.24
N PHE A 220 -2.39 -30.57 4.41
CA PHE A 220 -2.51 -30.77 2.97
C PHE A 220 -1.14 -30.96 2.32
N GLU A 221 -0.17 -30.11 2.62
CA GLU A 221 1.17 -30.20 2.05
C GLU A 221 1.93 -31.43 2.54
N LYS A 222 1.82 -31.78 3.83
CA LYS A 222 2.38 -33.02 4.38
C LYS A 222 1.76 -34.27 3.72
N PHE A 223 0.47 -34.28 3.45
CA PHE A 223 -0.17 -35.35 2.73
C PHE A 223 0.38 -35.48 1.32
N LEU A 224 0.46 -34.38 0.56
CA LEU A 224 1.04 -34.38 -0.79
C LEU A 224 2.49 -34.84 -0.79
N ALA A 225 3.29 -34.45 0.21
CA ALA A 225 4.68 -34.87 0.33
C ALA A 225 4.84 -36.38 0.50
N ARG A 226 3.96 -36.99 1.29
CA ARG A 226 3.97 -38.43 1.53
C ARG A 226 3.41 -39.26 0.34
N LYS A 227 2.37 -38.73 -0.32
CA LYS A 227 1.66 -39.45 -1.38
C LYS A 227 2.37 -39.33 -2.73
N TYR A 228 2.94 -38.18 -3.04
CA TYR A 228 3.52 -37.87 -4.34
C TYR A 228 5.01 -37.53 -4.20
N VAL A 229 5.78 -38.53 -3.77
CA VAL A 229 7.24 -38.41 -3.62
C VAL A 229 7.88 -38.13 -4.98
N GLY A 230 8.86 -37.23 -5.01
CA GLY A 230 9.57 -36.85 -6.24
C GLY A 230 8.83 -35.88 -7.18
N THR A 231 7.56 -35.60 -6.93
CA THR A 231 6.79 -34.60 -7.72
C THR A 231 7.00 -33.18 -7.17
N LYS A 232 7.14 -32.19 -8.05
CA LYS A 232 7.17 -30.77 -7.64
C LYS A 232 5.83 -30.38 -7.00
N ARG A 233 5.87 -29.82 -5.81
CA ARG A 233 4.67 -29.40 -5.04
C ARG A 233 4.65 -27.92 -4.68
N PHE A 234 5.81 -27.32 -4.58
CA PHE A 234 5.98 -25.89 -4.23
C PHE A 234 5.13 -25.47 -3.02
N GLY A 235 5.36 -26.10 -1.88
CA GLY A 235 4.65 -25.81 -0.63
C GLY A 235 5.00 -24.44 -0.04
N LEU A 236 4.21 -24.03 0.95
CA LEU A 236 4.42 -22.79 1.70
C LEU A 236 5.56 -22.91 2.72
N ASP A 237 5.78 -24.10 3.28
CA ASP A 237 6.86 -24.46 4.21
C ASP A 237 7.29 -23.28 5.15
N GLY A 238 6.54 -23.06 6.22
CA GLY A 238 6.75 -21.96 7.18
C GLY A 238 5.96 -20.68 6.88
N GLY A 239 5.32 -20.60 5.71
CA GLY A 239 4.45 -19.48 5.30
C GLY A 239 2.95 -19.81 5.40
N GLU A 240 2.54 -20.82 6.17
CA GLU A 240 1.14 -21.30 6.24
C GLU A 240 0.17 -20.21 6.75
N ALA A 241 0.69 -19.22 7.47
CA ALA A 241 -0.07 -18.06 7.90
C ALA A 241 -0.69 -17.24 6.74
N LEU A 242 -0.19 -17.40 5.51
CA LEU A 242 -0.78 -16.81 4.32
C LEU A 242 -2.25 -17.24 4.14
N ILE A 243 -2.58 -18.50 4.45
CA ILE A 243 -3.93 -19.03 4.25
C ILE A 243 -4.96 -18.31 5.14
N PRO A 244 -4.81 -18.27 6.48
CA PRO A 244 -5.73 -17.47 7.30
C PRO A 244 -5.68 -15.97 7.02
N ALA A 245 -4.54 -15.42 6.54
CA ALA A 245 -4.44 -14.02 6.15
C ALA A 245 -5.33 -13.72 4.94
N LEU A 246 -5.25 -14.51 3.88
CA LEU A 246 -6.11 -14.37 2.69
C LEU A 246 -7.59 -14.52 3.04
N GLU A 247 -7.95 -15.54 3.86
CA GLU A 247 -9.33 -15.71 4.35
C GLU A 247 -9.84 -14.45 5.07
N GLN A 248 -9.01 -13.86 5.93
CA GLN A 248 -9.40 -12.66 6.66
C GLN A 248 -9.51 -11.42 5.76
N ILE A 249 -8.62 -11.27 4.77
CA ILE A 249 -8.68 -10.18 3.80
C ILE A 249 -9.97 -10.27 2.99
N ILE A 250 -10.30 -11.46 2.46
CA ILE A 250 -11.52 -11.67 1.66
C ILE A 250 -12.77 -11.44 2.52
N LYS A 251 -12.82 -12.03 3.71
CA LYS A 251 -13.92 -11.83 4.66
C LYS A 251 -14.13 -10.35 4.97
N ARG A 252 -13.06 -9.65 5.37
CA ARG A 252 -13.14 -8.23 5.71
C ARG A 252 -13.47 -7.36 4.51
N GLY A 253 -12.94 -7.70 3.33
CA GLY A 253 -13.28 -7.06 2.07
C GLY A 253 -14.79 -7.14 1.80
N GLY A 254 -15.39 -8.32 1.90
CA GLY A 254 -16.83 -8.52 1.74
C GLY A 254 -17.67 -7.68 2.70
N GLN A 255 -17.26 -7.61 3.98
CA GLN A 255 -17.91 -6.74 4.97
C GLN A 255 -17.82 -5.24 4.63
N LEU A 256 -16.81 -4.83 3.86
CA LEU A 256 -16.59 -3.46 3.41
C LEU A 256 -17.17 -3.18 2.02
N GLY A 257 -17.84 -4.15 1.40
CA GLY A 257 -18.52 -3.97 0.12
C GLY A 257 -17.77 -4.50 -1.10
N VAL A 258 -16.59 -5.13 -0.92
CA VAL A 258 -15.88 -5.82 -2.01
C VAL A 258 -16.72 -6.96 -2.57
N LYS A 259 -16.83 -7.01 -3.89
CA LYS A 259 -17.58 -8.01 -4.64
C LYS A 259 -16.70 -9.03 -5.33
N GLU A 260 -15.54 -8.61 -5.82
CA GLU A 260 -14.60 -9.49 -6.50
C GLU A 260 -13.16 -9.29 -5.98
N VAL A 261 -12.43 -10.40 -5.86
CA VAL A 261 -10.99 -10.43 -5.56
C VAL A 261 -10.29 -11.20 -6.67
N LYS A 262 -9.32 -10.56 -7.30
CA LYS A 262 -8.43 -11.15 -8.31
C LYS A 262 -7.08 -11.45 -7.71
N ILE A 263 -6.67 -12.72 -7.72
CA ILE A 263 -5.38 -13.14 -7.13
C ILE A 263 -4.40 -13.46 -8.26
N GLY A 264 -3.19 -12.91 -8.18
CA GLY A 264 -2.03 -13.34 -8.94
C GLY A 264 -0.94 -13.84 -8.00
N MET A 265 -0.32 -14.95 -8.34
CA MET A 265 0.73 -15.53 -7.50
C MET A 265 1.66 -16.46 -8.29
N PRO A 266 2.90 -16.65 -7.82
CA PRO A 266 3.80 -17.65 -8.38
C PRO A 266 3.30 -19.07 -8.05
N HIS A 267 4.09 -20.06 -8.42
CA HIS A 267 3.81 -21.47 -8.15
C HIS A 267 3.85 -21.84 -6.66
N ARG A 268 4.67 -21.17 -5.85
CA ARG A 268 4.83 -21.49 -4.42
C ARG A 268 3.55 -21.17 -3.63
N GLY A 269 3.05 -22.18 -2.96
CA GLY A 269 1.78 -22.11 -2.20
C GLY A 269 0.51 -22.16 -3.05
N ARG A 270 0.62 -22.21 -4.38
CA ARG A 270 -0.54 -22.15 -5.28
C ARG A 270 -1.54 -23.27 -5.07
N LEU A 271 -1.08 -24.51 -4.90
CA LEU A 271 -1.96 -25.66 -4.64
C LEU A 271 -2.71 -25.48 -3.31
N ASN A 272 -2.05 -24.90 -2.31
CA ASN A 272 -2.65 -24.62 -1.01
C ASN A 272 -3.72 -23.54 -1.12
N VAL A 273 -3.46 -22.46 -1.85
CA VAL A 273 -4.45 -21.41 -2.13
C VAL A 273 -5.64 -21.96 -2.91
N LEU A 274 -5.40 -22.78 -3.94
CA LEU A 274 -6.48 -23.45 -4.69
C LEU A 274 -7.36 -24.31 -3.78
N ALA A 275 -6.76 -25.10 -2.88
CA ALA A 275 -7.50 -25.99 -1.98
C ALA A 275 -8.19 -25.24 -0.84
N ASN A 276 -7.46 -24.43 -0.09
CA ASN A 276 -7.89 -23.91 1.21
C ASN A 276 -8.47 -22.49 1.15
N VAL A 277 -8.23 -21.75 0.07
CA VAL A 277 -8.81 -20.41 -0.15
C VAL A 277 -9.92 -20.47 -1.20
N LEU A 278 -9.66 -21.01 -2.39
CA LEU A 278 -10.67 -21.12 -3.46
C LEU A 278 -11.57 -22.37 -3.33
N GLN A 279 -11.30 -23.25 -2.38
CA GLN A 279 -12.08 -24.47 -2.12
C GLN A 279 -12.19 -25.41 -3.34
N LYS A 280 -11.15 -25.44 -4.19
CA LYS A 280 -11.03 -26.46 -5.23
C LYS A 280 -10.99 -27.84 -4.57
N SER A 281 -11.82 -28.78 -5.01
CA SER A 281 -11.93 -30.09 -4.35
C SER A 281 -10.61 -30.85 -4.38
N TYR A 282 -10.25 -31.46 -3.27
CA TYR A 282 -9.06 -32.31 -3.16
C TYR A 282 -9.07 -33.44 -4.21
N LYS A 283 -10.23 -34.02 -4.50
CA LYS A 283 -10.37 -35.06 -5.54
C LYS A 283 -9.86 -34.55 -6.88
N ARG A 284 -10.24 -33.36 -7.27
CA ARG A 284 -9.78 -32.73 -8.53
C ARG A 284 -8.28 -32.52 -8.54
N ILE A 285 -7.72 -31.99 -7.45
CA ILE A 285 -6.28 -31.77 -7.31
C ILE A 285 -5.52 -33.12 -7.37
N PHE A 286 -6.02 -34.16 -6.70
CA PHE A 286 -5.36 -35.46 -6.69
C PHE A 286 -5.43 -36.18 -8.04
N ASN A 287 -6.52 -36.03 -8.79
CA ASN A 287 -6.62 -36.52 -10.16
C ASN A 287 -5.59 -35.83 -11.09
N GLU A 288 -5.37 -34.56 -10.92
CA GLU A 288 -4.33 -33.81 -11.65
C GLU A 288 -2.91 -34.34 -11.31
N PHE A 289 -2.68 -34.84 -10.09
CA PHE A 289 -1.43 -35.50 -9.69
C PHE A 289 -1.32 -36.91 -10.27
N ALA A 290 -2.43 -37.63 -10.36
CA ALA A 290 -2.44 -39.03 -10.88
C ALA A 290 -2.26 -39.08 -12.40
N GLY A 291 -2.37 -37.95 -13.10
CA GLY A 291 -2.27 -37.92 -14.55
C GLY A 291 -3.49 -38.54 -15.25
N GLU A 292 -4.62 -38.64 -14.58
CA GLU A 292 -5.86 -39.13 -15.18
C GLU A 292 -6.38 -38.12 -16.21
N GLU A 293 -6.06 -38.35 -17.47
CA GLU A 293 -6.37 -37.51 -18.63
C GLU A 293 -7.88 -37.34 -18.93
N ASN A 294 -8.77 -37.94 -18.17
CA ASN A 294 -10.21 -37.91 -18.42
C ASN A 294 -10.88 -36.52 -18.23
N TYR A 295 -10.16 -35.53 -17.72
CA TYR A 295 -10.60 -34.15 -17.73
C TYR A 295 -9.98 -33.31 -18.86
N ALA A 296 -8.99 -33.81 -19.57
CA ALA A 296 -8.31 -33.13 -20.68
C ALA A 296 -9.05 -33.22 -22.03
N LYS A 297 -10.27 -33.79 -22.06
CA LYS A 297 -11.12 -33.78 -23.27
C LYS A 297 -12.02 -32.57 -23.42
N ALA A 298 -11.89 -31.56 -22.59
CA ALA A 298 -12.30 -30.23 -23.00
C ALA A 298 -11.26 -29.68 -23.98
N GLU A 299 -11.66 -29.43 -25.21
CA GLU A 299 -10.82 -29.07 -26.37
C GLU A 299 -9.92 -27.83 -26.16
N ASP A 300 -9.89 -27.24 -24.96
CA ASP A 300 -9.16 -26.01 -24.59
C ASP A 300 -8.07 -26.18 -23.52
N SER A 301 -7.81 -27.37 -22.98
CA SER A 301 -6.71 -27.50 -22.02
C SER A 301 -5.44 -27.94 -22.73
N ALA A 302 -4.65 -26.96 -23.13
CA ALA A 302 -3.31 -27.14 -23.68
C ALA A 302 -2.36 -27.67 -22.59
N GLY A 303 -2.46 -28.93 -22.17
CA GLY A 303 -1.47 -29.71 -21.41
C GLY A 303 -0.65 -28.96 -20.32
N ASP A 304 -1.21 -27.93 -19.70
CA ASP A 304 -0.49 -27.09 -18.75
C ASP A 304 -0.31 -27.79 -17.40
N VAL A 305 0.75 -27.45 -16.71
CA VAL A 305 1.10 -28.10 -15.45
C VAL A 305 0.20 -27.61 -14.30
N LYS A 306 -0.18 -28.55 -13.43
CA LYS A 306 -1.14 -28.34 -12.33
C LYS A 306 -0.93 -27.09 -11.46
N TYR A 307 0.31 -26.64 -11.32
CA TYR A 307 0.64 -25.46 -10.51
C TYR A 307 0.67 -24.15 -11.32
N HIS A 308 0.22 -24.16 -12.58
CA HIS A 308 -0.07 -22.97 -13.37
C HIS A 308 -1.57 -22.69 -13.46
N LEU A 309 -2.39 -23.68 -13.21
CA LEU A 309 -3.84 -23.58 -13.34
C LEU A 309 -4.44 -22.57 -12.38
N GLY A 310 -5.44 -21.84 -12.87
CA GLY A 310 -6.30 -20.97 -12.09
C GLY A 310 -7.56 -21.68 -11.60
N ALA A 311 -8.36 -20.95 -10.89
CA ALA A 311 -9.71 -21.32 -10.51
C ALA A 311 -10.49 -20.10 -10.06
N SER A 312 -11.81 -20.21 -10.00
CA SER A 312 -12.65 -19.21 -9.36
C SER A 312 -13.73 -19.90 -8.51
N SER A 313 -14.17 -19.19 -7.48
CA SER A 313 -15.26 -19.63 -6.62
C SER A 313 -15.90 -18.45 -5.92
N ASP A 314 -17.18 -18.59 -5.57
CA ASP A 314 -17.85 -17.64 -4.69
C ASP A 314 -17.61 -18.05 -3.24
N ARG A 315 -17.20 -17.10 -2.42
CA ARG A 315 -16.90 -17.29 -1.02
C ARG A 315 -17.91 -16.51 -0.19
N GLU A 316 -18.56 -17.19 0.72
CA GLU A 316 -19.53 -16.60 1.62
C GLU A 316 -18.97 -16.43 3.03
N PHE A 317 -19.10 -15.23 3.57
CA PHE A 317 -18.69 -14.88 4.93
C PHE A 317 -19.73 -13.96 5.57
N ASP A 318 -20.31 -14.38 6.66
CA ASP A 318 -21.25 -13.58 7.45
C ASP A 318 -22.38 -12.95 6.58
N GLY A 319 -22.90 -13.69 5.60
CA GLY A 319 -23.94 -13.23 4.68
C GLY A 319 -23.45 -12.36 3.52
N ASN A 320 -22.13 -12.16 3.36
CA ASN A 320 -21.54 -11.47 2.23
C ASN A 320 -20.91 -12.48 1.27
N SER A 321 -21.27 -12.39 -0.01
CA SER A 321 -20.66 -13.18 -1.09
C SER A 321 -19.58 -12.38 -1.78
N VAL A 322 -18.39 -12.97 -1.95
CA VAL A 322 -17.26 -12.40 -2.66
C VAL A 322 -16.78 -13.40 -3.70
N HIS A 323 -16.76 -12.99 -4.97
CA HIS A 323 -16.18 -13.78 -6.05
C HIS A 323 -14.66 -13.72 -6.00
N VAL A 324 -14.01 -14.87 -5.80
CA VAL A 324 -12.54 -14.96 -5.74
C VAL A 324 -12.04 -15.73 -6.93
N SER A 325 -11.07 -15.19 -7.65
CA SER A 325 -10.45 -15.87 -8.78
C SER A 325 -8.93 -15.78 -8.73
N LEU A 326 -8.28 -16.91 -8.98
CA LEU A 326 -6.84 -17.02 -9.14
C LEU A 326 -6.54 -17.10 -10.63
N THR A 327 -5.77 -16.14 -11.13
CA THR A 327 -5.39 -16.07 -12.54
C THR A 327 -4.40 -17.16 -12.90
N ASP A 328 -4.57 -17.80 -14.06
CA ASP A 328 -3.59 -18.72 -14.63
C ASP A 328 -2.31 -17.96 -14.95
N ASN A 329 -1.15 -18.60 -14.80
CA ASN A 329 0.12 -17.98 -15.17
C ASN A 329 1.21 -19.02 -15.42
N PRO A 330 2.20 -18.71 -16.28
CA PRO A 330 3.35 -19.56 -16.49
C PRO A 330 4.31 -19.50 -15.28
N SER A 331 5.37 -20.32 -15.33
CA SER A 331 6.44 -20.29 -14.30
C SER A 331 7.30 -19.02 -14.29
N HIS A 332 7.06 -18.08 -15.20
CA HIS A 332 7.76 -16.79 -15.23
C HIS A 332 7.32 -15.92 -14.06
N LEU A 333 8.22 -15.77 -13.10
CA LEU A 333 7.92 -15.01 -11.88
C LEU A 333 7.56 -13.57 -12.21
N GLU A 334 6.53 -13.05 -11.56
CA GLU A 334 6.01 -11.67 -11.64
C GLU A 334 5.31 -11.31 -12.96
N ALA A 335 5.36 -12.14 -14.00
CA ALA A 335 4.72 -11.86 -15.28
C ALA A 335 3.18 -11.75 -15.18
N VAL A 336 2.57 -12.34 -14.17
CA VAL A 336 1.13 -12.29 -13.91
C VAL A 336 0.67 -10.93 -13.35
N ASN A 337 1.56 -10.13 -12.78
CA ASN A 337 1.20 -8.89 -12.09
C ASN A 337 0.41 -7.92 -13.00
N PRO A 338 0.93 -7.49 -14.16
CA PRO A 338 0.19 -6.58 -15.03
C PRO A 338 -1.09 -7.22 -15.58
N VAL A 339 -1.12 -8.55 -15.75
CA VAL A 339 -2.33 -9.27 -16.20
C VAL A 339 -3.44 -9.13 -15.17
N VAL A 340 -3.15 -9.41 -13.90
CA VAL A 340 -4.13 -9.30 -12.80
C VAL A 340 -4.60 -7.86 -12.62
N LEU A 341 -3.68 -6.90 -12.72
CA LEU A 341 -4.03 -5.47 -12.64
C LEU A 341 -4.98 -5.07 -13.78
N GLY A 342 -4.68 -5.52 -15.01
CA GLY A 342 -5.53 -5.29 -16.18
C GLY A 342 -6.91 -5.94 -16.04
N GLN A 343 -6.96 -7.19 -15.60
CA GLN A 343 -8.23 -7.90 -15.32
C GLN A 343 -9.05 -7.18 -14.24
N THR A 344 -8.40 -6.76 -13.15
CA THR A 344 -9.06 -6.01 -12.08
C THR A 344 -9.63 -4.68 -12.62
N ARG A 345 -8.85 -3.97 -13.41
CA ARG A 345 -9.30 -2.70 -14.01
C ARG A 345 -10.49 -2.90 -14.94
N ALA A 346 -10.50 -3.97 -15.76
CA ALA A 346 -11.63 -4.31 -16.60
C ALA A 346 -12.88 -4.64 -15.77
N LYS A 347 -12.72 -5.40 -14.68
CA LYS A 347 -13.83 -5.71 -13.78
C LYS A 347 -14.38 -4.47 -13.07
N GLN A 348 -13.52 -3.57 -12.62
CA GLN A 348 -13.95 -2.27 -12.08
C GLN A 348 -14.79 -1.50 -13.09
N PHE A 349 -14.40 -1.51 -14.37
CA PHE A 349 -15.19 -0.88 -15.43
C PHE A 349 -16.57 -1.53 -15.59
N PHE A 350 -16.65 -2.86 -15.64
CA PHE A 350 -17.93 -3.56 -15.77
C PHE A 350 -18.86 -3.41 -14.55
N HIS A 351 -18.30 -3.22 -13.36
CA HIS A 351 -19.06 -2.97 -12.13
C HIS A 351 -19.38 -1.48 -11.90
N GLU A 352 -19.01 -0.61 -12.84
CA GLU A 352 -19.12 0.85 -12.67
C GLU A 352 -18.46 1.32 -11.35
N ASP A 353 -17.35 0.66 -11.00
CA ASP A 353 -16.62 0.89 -9.75
C ASP A 353 -15.63 2.05 -9.93
N THR A 354 -16.17 3.27 -9.95
CA THR A 354 -15.39 4.49 -10.14
C THR A 354 -14.52 4.84 -8.93
N THR A 355 -14.94 4.40 -7.74
CA THR A 355 -14.22 4.58 -6.46
C THR A 355 -13.19 3.48 -6.19
N ARG A 356 -13.22 2.37 -6.95
CA ARG A 356 -12.33 1.20 -6.83
C ARG A 356 -12.42 0.48 -5.47
N GLU A 357 -13.64 0.39 -4.96
CA GLU A 357 -13.94 -0.23 -3.68
C GLU A 357 -14.56 -1.63 -3.81
N LYS A 358 -15.03 -2.01 -5.03
CA LYS A 358 -15.76 -3.24 -5.27
C LYS A 358 -14.87 -4.39 -5.76
N VAL A 359 -13.79 -4.09 -6.49
CA VAL A 359 -12.90 -5.09 -7.08
C VAL A 359 -11.46 -4.84 -6.67
N ILE A 360 -10.83 -5.83 -6.03
CA ILE A 360 -9.48 -5.72 -5.46
C ILE A 360 -8.54 -6.74 -6.10
N PRO A 361 -7.36 -6.33 -6.60
CA PRO A 361 -6.27 -7.26 -6.92
C PRO A 361 -5.50 -7.63 -5.66
N ILE A 362 -5.04 -8.87 -5.58
CA ILE A 362 -4.07 -9.33 -4.59
C ILE A 362 -2.92 -9.99 -5.36
N LEU A 363 -1.73 -9.45 -5.23
CA LEU A 363 -0.51 -9.99 -5.83
C LEU A 363 0.38 -10.56 -4.74
N ILE A 364 0.68 -11.87 -4.86
CA ILE A 364 1.53 -12.60 -3.91
C ILE A 364 2.88 -12.84 -4.58
N HIS A 365 3.95 -12.57 -3.87
CA HIS A 365 5.31 -12.57 -4.40
C HIS A 365 6.23 -13.50 -3.63
N GLY A 366 7.32 -13.93 -4.29
CA GLY A 366 8.51 -14.38 -3.60
C GLY A 366 9.42 -13.16 -3.33
N ASP A 367 10.07 -13.11 -2.18
CA ASP A 367 10.89 -11.98 -1.74
C ASP A 367 11.97 -11.56 -2.77
N ALA A 368 12.75 -12.52 -3.26
CA ALA A 368 13.79 -12.26 -4.26
C ALA A 368 13.21 -11.83 -5.61
N ALA A 369 12.09 -12.40 -6.03
CA ALA A 369 11.43 -12.03 -7.28
C ALA A 369 10.84 -10.62 -7.21
N PHE A 370 10.23 -10.27 -6.08
CA PHE A 370 9.69 -8.93 -5.86
C PHE A 370 10.75 -7.84 -6.06
N ALA A 371 11.92 -8.02 -5.44
CA ALA A 371 13.02 -7.06 -5.54
C ALA A 371 13.78 -7.15 -6.87
N GLY A 372 13.89 -8.36 -7.46
CA GLY A 372 14.77 -8.63 -8.59
C GLY A 372 14.14 -8.54 -9.97
N GLN A 373 12.81 -8.48 -10.08
CA GLN A 373 12.10 -8.41 -11.36
C GLN A 373 11.61 -6.99 -11.66
N GLY A 374 12.08 -6.42 -12.75
CA GLY A 374 11.73 -5.05 -13.18
C GLY A 374 10.24 -4.80 -13.35
N VAL A 375 9.46 -5.83 -13.72
CA VAL A 375 8.02 -5.74 -13.92
C VAL A 375 7.25 -5.31 -12.66
N VAL A 376 7.75 -5.61 -11.46
CA VAL A 376 7.17 -5.15 -10.19
C VAL A 376 7.29 -3.63 -10.08
N ALA A 377 8.48 -3.09 -10.32
CA ALA A 377 8.72 -1.65 -10.31
C ALA A 377 7.89 -0.94 -11.39
N GLU A 378 7.73 -1.54 -12.57
CA GLU A 378 6.88 -1.02 -13.65
C GLU A 378 5.39 -0.99 -13.26
N CYS A 379 4.91 -2.03 -12.57
CA CYS A 379 3.54 -2.04 -12.02
C CYS A 379 3.33 -0.91 -11.00
N PHE A 380 4.29 -0.67 -10.11
CA PHE A 380 4.24 0.48 -9.20
C PHE A 380 4.29 1.82 -9.92
N ALA A 381 5.11 1.95 -10.96
CA ALA A 381 5.17 3.17 -11.77
C ALA A 381 3.81 3.46 -12.45
N MET A 382 3.07 2.44 -12.85
CA MET A 382 1.72 2.58 -13.41
C MET A 382 0.64 2.87 -12.36
N SER A 383 0.86 2.60 -11.09
CA SER A 383 -0.17 2.69 -10.03
C SER A 383 -0.78 4.08 -9.86
N GLY A 384 -0.02 5.14 -10.15
CA GLY A 384 -0.49 6.53 -10.12
C GLY A 384 -1.20 7.02 -11.37
N LEU A 385 -1.24 6.22 -12.44
CA LEU A 385 -1.87 6.61 -13.70
C LEU A 385 -3.37 6.38 -13.67
N LYS A 386 -4.16 7.32 -14.18
CA LYS A 386 -5.64 7.27 -14.19
C LYS A 386 -6.19 5.94 -14.75
N GLY A 387 -5.55 5.37 -15.76
CA GLY A 387 -5.96 4.11 -16.41
C GLY A 387 -5.65 2.84 -15.61
N HIS A 388 -4.70 2.89 -14.67
CA HIS A 388 -4.11 1.70 -14.04
C HIS A 388 -4.22 1.69 -12.50
N LEU A 389 -4.89 2.69 -11.92
CA LEU A 389 -4.98 2.84 -10.47
C LEU A 389 -5.71 1.67 -9.82
N SER A 390 -5.00 0.76 -9.20
CA SER A 390 -5.48 -0.23 -8.21
C SER A 390 -4.37 -1.25 -7.89
N LEU A 391 -3.77 -1.20 -6.70
CA LEU A 391 -2.73 -2.15 -6.30
C LEU A 391 -2.87 -2.56 -4.84
N ILE A 392 -2.88 -3.87 -4.59
CA ILE A 392 -2.52 -4.46 -3.29
C ILE A 392 -1.47 -5.54 -3.55
N HIS A 393 -0.30 -5.42 -2.91
CA HIS A 393 0.77 -6.40 -2.95
C HIS A 393 0.94 -7.07 -1.57
N ILE A 394 1.17 -8.40 -1.56
CA ILE A 394 1.45 -9.22 -0.39
C ILE A 394 2.78 -9.94 -0.57
#